data_8230a8c05d5b4f1f82790a61547ee1fb
#
_entry.id   8230a8c05d5b4f1f82790a61547ee1fb
#
_cell.length_a   1.000
_cell.length_b   1.000
_cell.length_c   1.000
_cell.angle_alpha   90.00
_cell.angle_beta   90.00
_cell.angle_gamma   90.00
#
_symmetry.space_group_name_H-M   'P 1'
#
loop_
_entity.id
_entity.type
_entity.pdbx_description
1 polymer ?
#
loop_
_entity_poly.entity_id
_entity_poly.type
_entity_poly.pdbx_seq_one_letter_code
_entity_poly.pdbx_strand_id
1 'polypeptide(L)'
;MSEKKFELHGQGALLTVYDDKVTIETKGVLGFMSRGLSGVKTIPFKTITSIQFAKATALANGFIQFGIMGGREMRGGVFEAVSDENSIVFKKGMNEKAEEIKEFIEKVIVNINN
;
A
#
# COMPACT_ATOMS: atom_id res chain seq x y z
N MET A 1 0.83 20.14 7.62
CA MET A 1 1.92 19.28 7.26
C MET A 1 1.71 17.89 7.78
N SER A 2 1.91 16.90 6.94
CA SER A 2 1.73 15.53 7.35
C SER A 2 2.95 15.02 8.09
N GLU A 3 2.70 14.19 9.08
CA GLU A 3 3.77 13.61 9.86
C GLU A 3 3.88 12.13 9.54
N LYS A 4 5.09 11.66 9.32
CA LYS A 4 5.32 10.26 9.00
C LYS A 4 5.08 9.39 10.22
N LYS A 5 4.27 8.37 10.05
CA LYS A 5 3.92 7.45 11.13
C LYS A 5 4.58 6.09 10.99
N PHE A 6 4.65 5.58 9.77
CA PHE A 6 5.19 4.24 9.51
C PHE A 6 5.91 4.19 8.19
N GLU A 7 6.82 3.23 8.08
CA GLU A 7 7.42 2.86 6.80
C GLU A 7 7.38 1.35 6.69
N LEU A 8 7.05 0.87 5.51
CA LEU A 8 7.03 -0.57 5.26
C LEU A 8 7.83 -0.86 4.00
N HIS A 9 8.88 -1.63 4.16
CA HIS A 9 9.73 -1.98 3.03
C HIS A 9 9.19 -3.25 2.38
N GLY A 10 8.72 -3.11 1.16
CA GLY A 10 8.18 -4.24 0.43
C GLY A 10 9.09 -4.67 -0.69
N GLN A 11 8.58 -5.55 -1.52
CA GLN A 11 9.32 -6.05 -2.67
C GLN A 11 9.26 -5.00 -3.76
N GLY A 12 10.38 -4.32 -3.96
CA GLY A 12 10.45 -3.32 -5.03
C GLY A 12 9.70 -2.04 -4.77
N ALA A 13 9.29 -1.81 -3.53
CA ALA A 13 8.54 -0.60 -3.22
C ALA A 13 8.66 -0.26 -1.75
N LEU A 14 8.44 1.01 -1.46
CA LEU A 14 8.44 1.49 -0.08
C LEU A 14 7.10 2.18 0.17
N LEU A 15 6.42 1.74 1.21
CA LEU A 15 5.17 2.37 1.63
C LEU A 15 5.47 3.27 2.82
N THR A 16 5.08 4.52 2.71
CA THR A 16 5.21 5.45 3.83
C THR A 16 3.81 5.91 4.22
N VAL A 17 3.51 5.85 5.49
CA VAL A 17 2.20 6.19 6.01
C VAL A 17 2.30 7.47 6.81
N TYR A 18 1.46 8.44 6.47
CA TYR A 18 1.39 9.71 7.17
C TYR A 18 0.07 9.75 7.93
N ASP A 19 -0.23 10.89 8.53
CA ASP A 19 -1.48 10.99 9.29
C ASP A 19 -2.70 11.21 8.40
N ASP A 20 -2.49 11.53 7.11
CA ASP A 20 -3.60 11.80 6.21
C ASP A 20 -3.48 11.11 4.86
N LYS A 21 -2.40 10.41 4.62
CA LYS A 21 -2.19 9.79 3.31
C LYS A 21 -1.13 8.71 3.40
N VAL A 22 -1.03 7.92 2.35
CA VAL A 22 0.10 7.02 2.19
C VAL A 22 0.79 7.36 0.88
N THR A 23 2.08 7.06 0.81
CA THR A 23 2.79 7.16 -0.45
C THR A 23 3.42 5.81 -0.74
N ILE A 24 3.42 5.44 -2.00
CA ILE A 24 4.07 4.22 -2.45
C ILE A 24 5.14 4.61 -3.44
N GLU A 25 6.38 4.39 -3.07
CA GLU A 25 7.50 4.70 -3.93
C GLU A 25 8.01 3.42 -4.57
N THR A 26 7.93 3.34 -5.87
CA THR A 26 8.37 2.16 -6.59
C THR A 26 9.87 2.25 -6.80
N LYS A 27 10.59 1.28 -6.27
CA LYS A 27 12.01 1.24 -6.47
C LYS A 27 12.24 0.65 -7.82
N GLY A 28 13.27 1.08 -8.43
CA GLY A 28 13.50 0.69 -9.76
C GLY A 28 13.70 -0.76 -9.97
N VAL A 29 12.84 -1.30 -10.77
CA VAL A 29 13.14 -2.52 -11.43
C VAL A 29 13.90 -2.04 -12.64
N LEU A 30 14.64 -2.90 -13.21
CA LEU A 30 15.51 -2.55 -14.31
C LEU A 30 14.92 -1.63 -15.35
N GLY A 31 13.79 -1.95 -15.85
CA GLY A 31 13.20 -1.17 -16.90
C GLY A 31 12.82 0.23 -16.47
N PHE A 32 12.40 0.37 -15.26
CA PHE A 32 12.00 1.66 -14.74
C PHE A 32 13.20 2.54 -14.48
N MET A 33 14.25 1.95 -13.96
CA MET A 33 15.43 2.71 -13.67
C MET A 33 16.00 3.33 -14.92
N SER A 34 16.04 2.57 -15.95
CA SER A 34 16.64 3.05 -17.17
C SER A 34 15.85 4.18 -17.79
N ARG A 35 14.60 4.32 -17.39
CA ARG A 35 13.78 5.41 -17.90
C ARG A 35 13.55 6.49 -16.87
N GLY A 36 14.16 6.35 -15.72
CA GLY A 36 14.01 7.33 -14.69
C GLY A 36 12.61 7.42 -14.13
N LEU A 37 11.88 6.34 -14.22
CA LEU A 37 10.49 6.34 -13.82
C LEU A 37 10.22 5.71 -12.48
N SER A 38 11.10 5.92 -11.53
CA SER A 38 10.75 5.53 -10.19
C SER A 38 9.82 6.63 -9.71
N GLY A 39 8.60 6.31 -9.48
CA GLY A 39 7.63 7.32 -9.12
C GLY A 39 7.13 7.15 -7.71
N VAL A 40 6.52 8.20 -7.21
CA VAL A 40 5.89 8.16 -5.91
C VAL A 40 4.40 8.38 -6.15
N LYS A 41 3.59 7.45 -5.68
CA LYS A 41 2.15 7.59 -5.78
C LYS A 41 1.61 7.98 -4.42
N THR A 42 0.78 9.01 -4.38
CA THR A 42 0.19 9.49 -3.15
C THR A 42 -1.27 9.13 -3.12
N ILE A 43 -1.71 8.52 -2.04
CA ILE A 43 -3.11 8.11 -1.89
C ILE A 43 -3.65 8.73 -0.61
N PRO A 44 -4.48 9.77 -0.72
CA PRO A 44 -5.09 10.36 0.48
C PRO A 44 -6.03 9.37 1.15
N PHE A 45 -6.04 9.34 2.45
CA PHE A 45 -6.91 8.42 3.17
C PHE A 45 -8.37 8.57 2.80
N LYS A 46 -8.79 9.79 2.53
CA LYS A 46 -10.21 10.01 2.23
C LYS A 46 -10.65 9.36 0.92
N THR A 47 -9.71 8.96 0.09
CA THR A 47 -10.07 8.28 -1.15
C THR A 47 -10.03 6.76 -1.02
N ILE A 48 -9.56 6.25 0.10
CA ILE A 48 -9.46 4.81 0.29
C ILE A 48 -10.81 4.27 0.72
N THR A 49 -11.31 3.32 -0.04
CA THR A 49 -12.61 2.72 0.24
C THR A 49 -12.50 1.34 0.87
N SER A 50 -11.36 0.69 0.72
CA SER A 50 -11.16 -0.63 1.30
C SER A 50 -9.69 -0.92 1.42
N ILE A 51 -9.35 -1.84 2.31
CA ILE A 51 -7.99 -2.31 2.47
C ILE A 51 -8.04 -3.83 2.48
N GLN A 52 -7.28 -4.44 1.58
CA GLN A 52 -7.12 -5.89 1.58
C GLN A 52 -5.75 -6.21 2.12
N PHE A 53 -5.69 -7.20 2.96
CA PHE A 53 -4.47 -7.53 3.68
C PHE A 53 -4.33 -9.04 3.81
N ALA A 54 -3.15 -9.55 3.54
CA ALA A 54 -2.84 -10.94 3.78
C ALA A 54 -1.46 -11.02 4.36
N LYS A 55 -1.31 -11.82 5.41
CA LYS A 55 -0.01 -11.99 6.03
C LYS A 55 0.89 -12.87 5.17
N ALA A 56 2.17 -12.59 5.23
CA ALA A 56 3.14 -13.44 4.57
C ALA A 56 3.37 -14.69 5.41
N THR A 57 3.68 -15.77 4.74
CA THR A 57 4.01 -17.01 5.41
C THR A 57 5.39 -17.43 4.93
N ALA A 58 5.85 -18.58 5.41
CA ALA A 58 7.12 -19.11 4.97
C ALA A 58 7.10 -19.44 3.48
N LEU A 59 5.90 -19.71 2.96
CA LEU A 59 5.77 -20.13 1.57
C LEU A 59 5.27 -19.05 0.62
N ALA A 60 4.73 -17.99 1.14
CA ALA A 60 4.15 -16.97 0.28
C ALA A 60 4.28 -15.59 0.89
N ASN A 61 4.46 -14.59 0.05
CA ASN A 61 4.53 -13.21 0.51
C ASN A 61 3.14 -12.73 0.91
N GLY A 62 3.13 -11.71 1.76
CA GLY A 62 1.88 -11.05 2.11
C GLY A 62 1.71 -9.81 1.28
N PHE A 63 0.58 -9.15 1.44
CA PHE A 63 0.37 -7.88 0.75
C PHE A 63 -0.63 -7.03 1.49
N ILE A 64 -0.58 -5.74 1.19
CA ILE A 64 -1.60 -4.81 1.63
C ILE A 64 -1.96 -4.00 0.39
N GLN A 65 -3.25 -3.89 0.10
CA GLN A 65 -3.72 -3.23 -1.09
C GLN A 65 -4.81 -2.25 -0.74
N PHE A 66 -4.77 -1.08 -1.35
CA PHE A 66 -5.74 -0.04 -1.09
C PHE A 66 -6.71 0.09 -2.25
N GLY A 67 -8.01 -0.07 -1.98
CA GLY A 67 -9.03 0.21 -2.97
C GLY A 67 -9.36 1.69 -2.87
N ILE A 68 -9.40 2.38 -4.00
CA ILE A 68 -9.62 3.81 -3.98
C ILE A 68 -10.86 4.18 -4.76
N MET A 69 -11.44 5.29 -4.38
CA MET A 69 -12.63 5.79 -5.00
C MET A 69 -12.34 6.13 -6.46
N GLY A 70 -13.17 5.66 -7.35
CA GLY A 70 -13.00 5.92 -8.76
C GLY A 70 -11.97 5.06 -9.44
N GLY A 71 -11.41 4.09 -8.72
CA GLY A 71 -10.41 3.24 -9.30
C GLY A 71 -10.99 2.15 -10.15
N ARG A 72 -10.13 1.35 -10.71
CA ARG A 72 -10.55 0.26 -11.56
C ARG A 72 -10.60 -1.07 -10.91
N GLU A 73 -10.40 -1.08 -9.63
CA GLU A 73 -10.36 -2.33 -8.89
C GLU A 73 -11.61 -3.14 -9.05
N MET A 74 -12.69 -2.50 -9.38
CA MET A 74 -13.93 -3.20 -9.51
C MET A 74 -13.99 -4.13 -10.70
N ARG A 75 -13.16 -3.84 -11.66
CA ARG A 75 -13.21 -4.63 -12.86
C ARG A 75 -12.34 -5.84 -12.85
N GLY A 76 -11.22 -5.72 -12.31
CA GLY A 76 -10.23 -6.73 -12.46
C GLY A 76 -10.38 -7.92 -11.60
N GLY A 77 -11.09 -7.77 -10.55
CA GLY A 77 -11.16 -8.88 -9.65
C GLY A 77 -9.92 -9.00 -8.83
N VAL A 78 -9.89 -10.01 -8.06
CA VAL A 78 -8.89 -10.18 -7.05
C VAL A 78 -7.48 -10.35 -7.52
N PHE A 79 -7.34 -11.05 -8.62
CA PHE A 79 -5.99 -11.36 -8.98
C PHE A 79 -5.20 -10.21 -9.51
N GLU A 80 -5.83 -9.09 -9.70
CA GLU A 80 -5.10 -7.94 -10.11
C GLU A 80 -4.39 -7.28 -8.96
N ALA A 81 -4.72 -7.67 -7.75
CA ALA A 81 -4.17 -7.05 -6.57
C ALA A 81 -2.66 -7.06 -6.53
N VAL A 82 -2.06 -8.16 -6.90
CA VAL A 82 -0.62 -8.27 -6.79
C VAL A 82 0.14 -7.44 -7.77
N SER A 83 -0.47 -7.07 -8.86
CA SER A 83 0.22 -6.24 -9.83
C SER A 83 -0.27 -4.81 -9.78
N ASP A 84 -1.16 -4.51 -8.86
CA ASP A 84 -1.72 -3.19 -8.73
C ASP A 84 -0.72 -2.24 -8.10
N GLU A 85 -0.62 -1.05 -8.66
CA GLU A 85 0.29 -0.05 -8.10
C GLU A 85 -0.20 0.52 -6.77
N ASN A 86 -1.40 0.13 -6.34
CA ASN A 86 -1.92 0.53 -5.04
C ASN A 86 -1.67 -0.53 -3.99
N SER A 87 -0.71 -1.38 -4.20
CA SER A 87 -0.43 -2.44 -3.25
C SER A 87 1.05 -2.57 -2.97
N ILE A 88 1.35 -3.16 -1.83
CA ILE A 88 2.71 -3.46 -1.43
C ILE A 88 2.76 -4.94 -1.06
N VAL A 89 3.75 -5.63 -1.61
CA VAL A 89 3.97 -7.03 -1.30
C VAL A 89 5.16 -7.09 -0.36
N PHE A 90 5.08 -7.89 0.70
CA PHE A 90 6.13 -7.92 1.71
C PHE A 90 6.38 -9.32 2.20
N LYS A 91 7.50 -9.49 2.89
CA LYS A 91 7.89 -10.77 3.43
C LYS A 91 7.46 -10.90 4.88
N LYS A 92 7.57 -12.13 5.38
CA LYS A 92 7.08 -12.49 6.70
C LYS A 92 7.56 -11.56 7.82
N GLY A 93 8.79 -11.08 7.73
CA GLY A 93 9.31 -10.21 8.77
C GLY A 93 8.58 -8.89 8.89
N MET A 94 7.78 -8.53 7.89
CA MET A 94 7.05 -7.28 7.90
C MET A 94 5.60 -7.43 8.36
N ASN A 95 5.17 -8.65 8.70
CA ASN A 95 3.76 -8.88 9.03
C ASN A 95 3.24 -7.97 10.14
N GLU A 96 4.01 -7.85 11.19
CA GLU A 96 3.56 -7.08 12.34
C GLU A 96 3.41 -5.61 11.99
N LYS A 97 4.40 -5.07 11.29
CA LYS A 97 4.35 -3.69 10.89
C LYS A 97 3.19 -3.45 9.92
N ALA A 98 2.99 -4.37 8.98
CA ALA A 98 1.93 -4.23 8.02
C ALA A 98 0.56 -4.25 8.69
N GLU A 99 0.41 -5.10 9.69
CA GLU A 99 -0.86 -5.16 10.40
C GLU A 99 -1.12 -3.89 11.20
N GLU A 100 -0.08 -3.34 11.81
CA GLU A 100 -0.21 -2.07 12.51
C GLU A 100 -0.63 -0.96 11.58
N ILE A 101 -0.07 -0.96 10.39
CA ILE A 101 -0.40 0.04 9.39
C ILE A 101 -1.87 -0.08 8.99
N LYS A 102 -2.30 -1.31 8.73
CA LYS A 102 -3.68 -1.56 8.35
C LYS A 102 -4.63 -1.02 9.41
N GLU A 103 -4.35 -1.34 10.66
CA GLU A 103 -5.23 -0.91 11.75
C GLU A 103 -5.22 0.60 11.92
N PHE A 104 -4.07 1.22 11.77
CA PHE A 104 -3.98 2.66 11.90
C PHE A 104 -4.82 3.35 10.83
N ILE A 105 -4.67 2.90 9.58
CA ILE A 105 -5.39 3.54 8.49
C ILE A 105 -6.88 3.32 8.61
N GLU A 106 -7.28 2.10 9.00
CA GLU A 106 -8.70 1.82 9.15
C GLU A 106 -9.34 2.71 10.21
N LYS A 107 -8.61 2.95 11.28
CA LYS A 107 -9.11 3.80 12.34
C LYS A 107 -9.28 5.23 11.87
N VAL A 108 -8.33 5.72 11.11
CA VAL A 108 -8.42 7.08 10.59
C VAL A 108 -9.58 7.20 9.60
N ILE A 109 -9.75 6.20 8.75
CA ILE A 109 -10.83 6.22 7.77
C ILE A 109 -12.19 6.25 8.44
N VAL A 110 -12.36 5.46 9.48
CA VAL A 110 -13.61 5.47 10.22
C VAL A 110 -13.88 6.85 10.79
N ASN A 111 -12.88 7.51 11.32
CA ASN A 111 -13.04 8.83 11.88
C ASN A 111 -13.37 9.88 10.82
N ILE A 112 -12.78 9.75 9.65
CA ILE A 112 -13.07 10.66 8.56
C ILE A 112 -14.52 10.55 8.11
N ASN A 113 -15.02 9.32 8.08
CA ASN A 113 -16.36 9.07 7.57
C ASN A 113 -17.45 9.27 8.60
N ASN A 114 -17.10 9.55 9.82
CA ASN A 114 -18.07 9.88 10.83
C ASN A 114 -18.19 11.41 10.96
#